data_5949dc637e1de72aece9d48759e163fb
#
_entry.id   5949dc637e1de72aece9d48759e163fb
#
_cell.length_a   1.000
_cell.length_b   1.000
_cell.length_c   1.000
_cell.angle_alpha   90.00
_cell.angle_beta   90.00
_cell.angle_gamma   90.00
#
_symmetry.space_group_name_H-M   'P 1'
#
loop_
_entity.id
_entity.type
_entity.pdbx_description
1 polymer ?
#
loop_
_entity_poly.entity_id
_entity_poly.type
_entity_poly.pdbx_seq_one_letter_code
_entity_poly.pdbx_strand_id
1 'polypeptide(L)' 'MKVQSSNKQEFYNTTLESCNCLDFTMRDKALNRLSCNCEFWYKCKKCSCKHQRDNLVKIMNEEIKNE' A
#
# COMPACT_ATOMS: atom_id res chain seq x y z
N MET A 1 8.41 -2.40 3.57
CA MET A 1 9.16 -2.41 2.30
C MET A 1 9.33 -1.00 1.77
N LYS A 2 10.51 -0.65 1.31
CA LYS A 2 10.75 0.64 0.68
C LYS A 2 10.53 0.55 -0.81
N VAL A 3 9.63 1.39 -1.32
CA VAL A 3 9.30 1.43 -2.74
C VAL A 3 9.74 2.77 -3.31
N GLN A 4 10.51 2.74 -4.39
CA GLN A 4 11.00 3.95 -5.02
C GLN A 4 9.86 4.70 -5.72
N SER A 5 9.83 6.03 -5.57
CA SER A 5 8.83 6.85 -6.22
C SER A 5 9.02 6.87 -7.73
N SER A 6 7.99 7.31 -8.46
CA SER A 6 8.04 7.35 -9.92
C SER A 6 9.11 8.30 -10.45
N ASN A 7 9.46 9.35 -9.69
CA ASN A 7 10.52 10.27 -10.08
C ASN A 7 11.90 9.82 -9.61
N LYS A 8 11.99 8.68 -8.93
CA LYS A 8 13.23 8.06 -8.45
C LYS A 8 14.02 8.90 -7.45
N GLN A 9 13.40 9.90 -6.84
CA GLN A 9 14.06 10.77 -5.88
C GLN A 9 13.75 10.41 -4.43
N GLU A 10 12.66 9.69 -4.20
CA GLU A 10 12.21 9.37 -2.84
C GLU A 10 11.81 7.90 -2.75
N PHE A 11 11.84 7.39 -1.51
CA PHE A 11 11.33 6.06 -1.21
C PHE A 11 10.16 6.17 -0.25
N TYR A 12 9.16 5.32 -0.45
CA TYR A 12 8.00 5.25 0.42
C TYR A 12 8.03 3.96 1.23
N ASN A 13 7.71 4.07 2.51
CA ASN A 13 7.52 2.90 3.34
C ASN A 13 6.14 2.32 3.04
N THR A 14 6.13 1.15 2.41
CA THR A 14 4.91 0.50 1.97
C THR A 14 4.73 -0.83 2.69
N THR A 15 3.60 -0.98 3.37
CA THR A 15 3.25 -2.22 4.05
C THR A 15 1.87 -2.66 3.58
N LEU A 16 1.42 -3.83 4.07
CA LEU A 16 0.08 -4.30 3.74
C LEU A 16 -1.00 -3.36 4.30
N GLU A 17 -0.70 -2.68 5.39
CA GLU A 17 -1.67 -1.82 6.06
C GLU A 17 -1.58 -0.35 5.68
N SER A 18 -0.42 0.11 5.25
CA SER A 18 -0.24 1.54 5.00
C SER A 18 0.88 1.81 3.99
N CYS A 19 0.91 3.05 3.54
CA CYS A 19 1.98 3.56 2.68
C CYS A 19 2.05 5.07 2.95
N ASN A 20 3.25 5.62 2.97
CA ASN A 20 3.41 7.04 3.24
C ASN A 20 3.43 7.91 1.96
N CYS A 21 3.01 7.38 0.83
CA CYS A 21 2.88 8.15 -0.39
C CYS A 21 1.68 9.10 -0.33
N LEU A 22 1.68 10.11 -1.17
CA LEU A 22 0.60 11.10 -1.19
C LEU A 22 -0.75 10.49 -1.55
N ASP A 23 -0.77 9.54 -2.49
CA ASP A 23 -2.01 8.88 -2.89
C ASP A 23 -2.67 8.19 -1.71
N PHE A 24 -1.89 7.53 -0.87
CA PHE A 24 -2.42 6.86 0.31
C PHE A 24 -2.91 7.86 1.37
N THR A 25 -2.08 8.86 1.67
CA THR A 25 -2.38 9.81 2.75
C THR A 25 -3.47 10.82 2.38
N MET A 26 -3.41 11.38 1.18
CA MET A 26 -4.38 12.40 0.75
C MET A 26 -5.77 11.82 0.51
N ARG A 27 -5.85 10.58 0.08
CA ARG A 27 -7.14 9.93 -0.20
C ARG A 27 -7.64 9.09 0.98
N ASP A 28 -6.97 9.18 2.12
CA ASP A 28 -7.37 8.48 3.34
C ASP A 28 -7.67 7.00 3.09
N LYS A 29 -6.73 6.31 2.44
CA LYS A 29 -6.93 4.91 2.09
C LYS A 29 -7.20 4.04 3.32
N ALA A 30 -6.55 4.37 4.44
CA ALA A 30 -6.76 3.64 5.69
C ALA A 30 -8.21 3.75 6.17
N LEU A 31 -8.79 4.95 6.10
CA LEU A 31 -10.18 5.16 6.48
C LEU A 31 -11.14 4.51 5.49
N ASN A 32 -10.82 4.60 4.20
CA ASN A 32 -11.64 3.97 3.17
C ASN A 32 -11.70 2.46 3.36
N ARG A 33 -10.60 1.84 3.81
CA ARG A 33 -10.57 0.41 4.06
C ARG A 33 -11.55 0.00 5.16
N LEU A 34 -11.73 0.83 6.17
CA LEU A 34 -12.65 0.54 7.26
C LEU A 34 -14.12 0.54 6.82
N SER A 35 -14.45 1.34 5.83
CA SER A 35 -15.84 1.49 5.37
C SER A 35 -16.12 0.80 4.03
N CYS A 36 -15.10 0.30 3.36
CA CYS A 36 -15.26 -0.32 2.05
C CYS A 36 -15.74 -1.77 2.17
N ASN A 37 -16.66 -2.15 1.31
CA ASN A 37 -17.21 -3.51 1.29
C ASN A 37 -16.47 -4.42 0.30
N CYS A 38 -15.29 -4.05 -0.13
CA CYS A 38 -14.51 -4.87 -1.06
C CYS A 38 -14.07 -6.18 -0.40
N GLU A 39 -14.07 -7.26 -1.18
CA GLU A 39 -13.64 -8.56 -0.70
C GLU A 39 -12.12 -8.61 -0.49
N PHE A 40 -11.38 -8.00 -1.42
CA PHE A 40 -9.92 -7.99 -1.36
C PHE A 40 -9.40 -6.56 -1.47
N TRP A 41 -8.77 -6.07 -0.40
CA TRP A 41 -8.25 -4.71 -0.37
C TRP A 41 -7.22 -4.44 -1.46
N TYR A 42 -6.41 -5.44 -1.80
CA TYR A 42 -5.34 -5.28 -2.79
C TYR A 42 -5.86 -5.18 -4.22
N LYS A 43 -7.13 -5.45 -4.44
CA LYS A 43 -7.78 -5.25 -5.74
C LYS A 43 -8.60 -3.97 -5.76
N CYS A 44 -8.80 -3.35 -4.61
CA CYS A 44 -9.65 -2.18 -4.46
C CYS A 44 -8.82 -0.90 -4.50
N LYS A 45 -9.07 -0.06 -5.49
CA LYS A 45 -8.34 1.20 -5.63
C LYS A 45 -8.66 2.20 -4.52
N LYS A 46 -9.78 2.01 -3.81
CA LYS A 46 -10.14 2.87 -2.68
C LYS A 46 -9.41 2.49 -1.40
N CYS A 47 -9.01 1.23 -1.28
CA CYS A 47 -8.41 0.70 -0.06
C CYS A 47 -6.89 0.64 -0.12
N SER A 48 -6.31 0.74 -1.29
CA SER A 48 -4.86 0.59 -1.47
C SER A 48 -4.33 1.61 -2.47
N CYS A 49 -3.06 1.95 -2.33
CA CYS A 49 -2.38 2.79 -3.30
C CYS A 49 -1.69 1.91 -4.35
N LYS A 50 -1.20 2.56 -5.39
CA LYS A 50 -0.51 1.86 -6.47
C LYS A 50 0.68 1.04 -5.95
N HIS A 51 1.45 1.61 -5.01
CA HIS A 51 2.64 0.94 -4.48
C HIS A 51 2.29 -0.37 -3.80
N GLN A 52 1.21 -0.38 -3.03
CA GLN A 52 0.75 -1.60 -2.36
C GLN A 52 0.32 -2.66 -3.37
N ARG A 53 -0.43 -2.26 -4.39
CA ARG A 53 -0.92 -3.21 -5.40
C ARG A 53 0.21 -3.76 -6.27
N ASP A 54 1.10 -2.88 -6.73
CA ASP A 54 2.18 -3.28 -7.64
C ASP A 54 3.24 -4.15 -6.96
N ASN A 55 3.38 -4.00 -5.65
CA ASN A 55 4.42 -4.71 -4.88
C ASN A 55 3.85 -5.70 -3.88
N LEU A 56 2.60 -6.11 -4.07
CA LEU A 56 1.90 -6.96 -3.12
C LEU A 56 2.69 -8.21 -2.73
N VAL A 57 3.15 -8.97 -3.72
CA VAL A 57 3.88 -10.22 -3.46
C VAL A 57 5.15 -9.96 -2.67
N LYS A 58 5.88 -8.92 -3.03
CA LYS A 58 7.11 -8.54 -2.35
C LYS A 58 6.86 -8.12 -0.90
N ILE A 59 5.80 -7.34 -0.68
CA ILE A 59 5.43 -6.90 0.65
C ILE A 59 5.03 -8.08 1.52
N MET A 60 4.24 -8.98 0.99
CA MET A 60 3.81 -10.17 1.71
C MET A 60 5.01 -11.04 2.10
N ASN A 61 5.94 -11.25 1.18
CA ASN A 61 7.13 -12.03 1.46
C ASN A 61 7.98 -11.40 2.56
N GLU A 62 8.13 -10.08 2.55
CA GLU A 62 8.89 -9.39 3.59
C GLU A 62 8.24 -9.53 4.97
N GLU A 63 6.93 -9.34 5.04
CA GLU A 63 6.23 -9.40 6.32
C GLU A 63 6.16 -10.81 6.89
N ILE A 64 6.05 -11.81 6.02
CA ILE A 64 6.01 -13.21 6.47
C ILE A 64 7.40 -13.66 6.96
N LYS A 65 8.47 -13.19 6.34
CA LYS A 65 9.82 -13.57 6.73
C LYS A 65 10.23 -13.06 8.11
N ASN A 66 9.54 -12.06 8.63
CA ASN A 66 9.87 -11.46 9.92
C ASN A 66 9.26 -12.21 11.09
N GLU A 67 8.61 -13.31 10.82
CA GLU A 67 8.15 -14.20 11.87
C GLU A 67 9.27 -15.19 12.26
#